data_80ef58f376d7e9e10a91cdf0757470ae
#
_entry.id   80ef58f376d7e9e10a91cdf0757470ae
#
_cell.length_a   1.000
_cell.length_b   1.000
_cell.length_c   1.000
_cell.angle_alpha   90.00
_cell.angle_beta   90.00
_cell.angle_gamma   90.00
#
_symmetry.space_group_name_H-M   'P 1'
#
loop_
_entity.id
_entity.type
_entity.pdbx_description
1 polymer ?
#
loop_
_entity_poly.entity_id
_entity_poly.type
_entity_poly.pdbx_seq_one_letter_code
_entity_poly.pdbx_strand_id
1 'polypeptide(L)'
;MIPIAVMLSTASFPSCNASVGRRAVLRAGGALALGLSGCASGVVLKGLPGTRPGAIDGVFVMRDGAQLPYRRWLPTGREPQAIILALHGFNDSRDAWEIPAANFTAAGLAVYAPDQRGFGAAPERGLWPGVQRLAADASESAWHVRALHPGVPLVLMGESMGGAVLMCLATGPWAPIDARYVLVSPAVWGRAEMNVLLRSSLWVGATLAPGLALSGAPVRVTASDNLSALVRLSRDPMTIHATRLASLRGLVDLMDTALASASLFAAPGLFLYGGRDELVPKAAMADMWRALPDTPRIRRAYYPNDYHLMLRDVRRRVPIGDALAWLKAPLAPLPSGADHMALEWLANREA
;
A
#
# COMPACT_ATOMS: atom_id res chain seq x y z
N MET A 1 -23.00 -18.14 -8.15
CA MET A 1 -21.65 -17.95 -8.71
C MET A 1 -21.79 -17.40 -10.11
N ILE A 2 -21.62 -16.10 -10.31
CA ILE A 2 -21.68 -15.45 -11.62
C ILE A 2 -20.26 -14.98 -11.93
N PRO A 3 -19.64 -15.40 -13.02
CA PRO A 3 -18.30 -14.93 -13.39
C PRO A 3 -18.41 -13.52 -13.97
N ILE A 4 -17.76 -12.55 -13.35
CA ILE A 4 -17.65 -11.20 -13.92
C ILE A 4 -16.54 -11.21 -14.97
N ALA A 5 -16.96 -11.39 -16.23
CA ALA A 5 -16.13 -11.09 -17.39
C ALA A 5 -16.14 -9.56 -17.59
N VAL A 6 -14.99 -8.92 -17.42
CA VAL A 6 -14.81 -7.53 -17.85
C VAL A 6 -14.75 -7.53 -19.37
N MET A 7 -15.78 -7.03 -20.03
CA MET A 7 -15.80 -6.78 -21.48
C MET A 7 -14.78 -5.69 -21.81
N LEU A 8 -13.70 -6.09 -22.45
CA LEU A 8 -12.81 -5.17 -23.17
C LEU A 8 -13.42 -4.92 -24.56
N SER A 9 -13.84 -3.69 -24.80
CA SER A 9 -14.22 -3.19 -26.11
C SER A 9 -12.98 -3.18 -27.00
N THR A 10 -13.01 -3.98 -28.08
CA THR A 10 -12.00 -3.98 -29.14
C THR A 10 -12.26 -2.80 -30.05
N ALA A 11 -11.42 -1.76 -29.97
CA ALA A 11 -11.35 -0.73 -30.99
C ALA A 11 -10.49 -1.25 -32.18
N SER A 12 -11.13 -1.47 -33.31
CA SER A 12 -10.49 -1.84 -34.56
C SER A 12 -9.68 -0.66 -35.12
N PHE A 13 -8.39 -0.87 -35.36
CA PHE A 13 -7.55 0.06 -36.13
C PHE A 13 -7.54 -0.35 -37.62
N PRO A 14 -7.61 0.60 -38.56
CA PRO A 14 -7.54 0.28 -39.98
C PRO A 14 -6.11 -0.10 -40.39
N SER A 15 -6.02 -1.18 -41.16
CA SER A 15 -4.79 -1.67 -41.79
C SER A 15 -4.34 -0.73 -42.89
N CYS A 16 -3.15 -0.17 -42.79
CA CYS A 16 -2.49 0.52 -43.92
C CYS A 16 -1.44 -0.43 -44.51
N ASN A 17 -1.78 -1.04 -45.62
CA ASN A 17 -0.85 -1.80 -46.48
C ASN A 17 -0.01 -0.82 -47.29
N ALA A 18 1.29 -0.77 -46.99
CA ALA A 18 2.27 -0.20 -47.91
C ALA A 18 3.41 -1.21 -48.12
N SER A 19 3.45 -1.80 -49.28
CA SER A 19 4.54 -2.63 -49.79
C SER A 19 5.76 -1.76 -50.07
N VAL A 20 6.87 -2.02 -49.37
CA VAL A 20 8.18 -1.45 -49.72
C VAL A 20 9.15 -2.58 -50.03
N GLY A 21 9.71 -2.50 -51.23
CA GLY A 21 10.56 -3.48 -51.87
C GLY A 21 11.89 -3.69 -51.15
N ARG A 22 12.34 -4.95 -51.24
CA ARG A 22 13.69 -5.39 -50.91
C ARG A 22 14.71 -4.75 -51.83
N ARG A 23 15.46 -3.74 -51.38
CA ARG A 23 16.81 -3.32 -51.85
C ARG A 23 17.20 -2.00 -51.24
N ALA A 24 17.70 -2.00 -50.02
CA ALA A 24 18.61 -0.97 -49.47
C ALA A 24 19.06 -1.38 -48.05
N VAL A 25 19.81 -2.49 -47.95
CA VAL A 25 20.65 -2.75 -46.81
C VAL A 25 22.07 -2.57 -47.31
N LEU A 26 22.72 -1.56 -46.80
CA LEU A 26 24.15 -1.32 -46.71
C LEU A 26 24.48 0.16 -46.99
N ARG A 27 24.68 0.91 -45.96
CA ARG A 27 25.51 2.13 -45.78
C ARG A 27 24.77 3.19 -44.98
N ALA A 28 24.84 3.09 -43.65
CA ALA A 28 24.85 4.24 -42.77
C ALA A 28 25.13 3.73 -41.32
N GLY A 29 26.34 3.27 -41.10
CA GLY A 29 26.91 3.28 -39.76
C GLY A 29 27.40 4.69 -39.48
N GLY A 30 26.92 5.36 -38.51
CA GLY A 30 27.36 6.66 -38.04
C GLY A 30 26.21 7.63 -37.79
N ALA A 31 26.13 8.07 -36.57
CA ALA A 31 25.30 9.17 -36.07
C ALA A 31 23.79 8.87 -35.87
N LEU A 32 23.47 8.18 -34.75
CA LEU A 32 22.22 8.41 -34.03
C LEU A 32 22.43 8.28 -32.51
N ALA A 33 23.24 9.18 -32.00
CA ALA A 33 23.31 9.48 -30.56
C ALA A 33 22.90 10.95 -30.41
N LEU A 34 21.63 11.27 -30.58
CA LEU A 34 21.08 12.59 -30.25
C LEU A 34 19.57 12.47 -30.02
N GLY A 35 19.17 12.73 -28.76
CA GLY A 35 17.87 13.33 -28.51
C GLY A 35 16.69 12.41 -28.21
N LEU A 36 16.76 11.61 -27.14
CA LEU A 36 15.57 11.22 -26.40
C LEU A 36 15.59 11.88 -24.99
N SER A 37 15.77 13.19 -24.97
CA SER A 37 15.26 14.00 -23.88
C SER A 37 13.74 14.08 -24.04
N GLY A 38 13.06 12.98 -23.75
CA GLY A 38 11.62 12.98 -23.59
C GLY A 38 11.30 13.83 -22.37
N CYS A 39 10.85 15.07 -22.59
CA CYS A 39 10.17 15.86 -21.59
C CYS A 39 9.06 14.99 -21.01
N ALA A 40 9.27 14.43 -19.82
CA ALA A 40 8.20 13.93 -18.99
C ALA A 40 7.38 15.15 -18.58
N SER A 41 6.41 15.52 -19.43
CA SER A 41 5.38 16.48 -19.07
C SER A 41 4.67 15.88 -17.88
N GLY A 42 4.98 16.36 -16.68
CA GLY A 42 4.24 16.03 -15.47
C GLY A 42 2.79 16.45 -15.71
N VAL A 43 1.94 15.48 -16.04
CA VAL A 43 0.50 15.71 -16.06
C VAL A 43 0.10 15.93 -14.60
N VAL A 44 0.00 17.17 -14.20
CA VAL A 44 -0.70 17.56 -12.98
C VAL A 44 -2.17 17.23 -13.21
N LEU A 45 -2.57 16.04 -12.81
CA LEU A 45 -3.99 15.69 -12.78
C LEU A 45 -4.66 16.63 -11.79
N LYS A 46 -5.45 17.58 -12.28
CA LYS A 46 -6.39 18.34 -11.44
C LYS A 46 -7.20 17.31 -10.66
N GLY A 47 -7.19 17.45 -9.32
CA GLY A 47 -8.02 16.61 -8.46
C GLY A 47 -9.44 16.57 -8.97
N LEU A 48 -10.06 15.40 -8.93
CA LEU A 48 -11.45 15.24 -9.31
C LEU A 48 -12.32 16.21 -8.48
N PRO A 49 -13.22 16.98 -9.12
CA PRO A 49 -14.16 17.81 -8.39
C PRO A 49 -15.15 16.90 -7.66
N GLY A 50 -15.12 16.95 -6.36
CA GLY A 50 -15.98 16.17 -5.49
C GLY A 50 -15.39 16.10 -4.11
N THR A 51 -15.39 17.22 -3.38
CA THR A 51 -15.19 17.17 -1.92
C THR A 51 -16.29 16.31 -1.30
N ARG A 52 -15.91 15.12 -0.86
CA ARG A 52 -16.82 14.27 -0.11
C ARG A 52 -17.06 14.91 1.27
N PRO A 53 -18.26 14.80 1.84
CA PRO A 53 -18.54 15.40 3.14
C PRO A 53 -17.49 15.01 4.19
N GLY A 54 -16.89 16.00 4.84
CA GLY A 54 -15.91 15.82 5.90
C GLY A 54 -14.45 15.54 5.47
N ALA A 55 -14.16 15.47 4.15
CA ALA A 55 -12.80 15.31 3.64
C ALA A 55 -12.22 16.65 3.17
N ILE A 56 -10.98 16.95 3.56
CA ILE A 56 -10.23 18.14 3.15
C ILE A 56 -8.90 17.69 2.56
N ASP A 57 -8.60 18.15 1.35
CA ASP A 57 -7.33 17.87 0.70
C ASP A 57 -6.27 18.92 1.08
N GLY A 58 -5.01 18.48 1.14
CA GLY A 58 -3.85 19.31 1.38
C GLY A 58 -2.58 18.71 0.78
N VAL A 59 -1.44 19.30 1.06
CA VAL A 59 -0.13 18.86 0.56
C VAL A 59 0.89 18.88 1.69
N PHE A 60 1.63 17.79 1.87
CA PHE A 60 2.86 17.77 2.65
C PHE A 60 4.03 18.13 1.74
N VAL A 61 4.85 19.06 2.14
CA VAL A 61 6.09 19.41 1.42
C VAL A 61 7.25 18.73 2.11
N MET A 62 7.88 17.78 1.41
CA MET A 62 9.03 17.03 1.92
C MET A 62 10.31 17.89 1.90
N ARG A 63 11.34 17.48 2.64
CA ARG A 63 12.62 18.20 2.72
C ARG A 63 13.32 18.36 1.38
N ASP A 64 13.11 17.42 0.45
CA ASP A 64 13.63 17.46 -0.92
C ASP A 64 12.76 18.28 -1.87
N GLY A 65 11.71 18.96 -1.37
CA GLY A 65 10.79 19.78 -2.13
C GLY A 65 9.66 19.00 -2.79
N ALA A 66 9.63 17.68 -2.70
CA ALA A 66 8.51 16.90 -3.23
C ALA A 66 7.21 17.22 -2.49
N GLN A 67 6.13 17.32 -3.24
CA GLN A 67 4.81 17.62 -2.74
C GLN A 67 3.96 16.35 -2.72
N LEU A 68 3.62 15.85 -1.54
CA LEU A 68 2.75 14.68 -1.36
C LEU A 68 1.34 15.15 -1.04
N PRO A 69 0.39 15.07 -1.98
CA PRO A 69 -1.00 15.39 -1.72
C PRO A 69 -1.57 14.43 -0.67
N TYR A 70 -2.33 14.97 0.27
CA TYR A 70 -3.04 14.16 1.25
C TYR A 70 -4.51 14.52 1.32
N ARG A 71 -5.32 13.58 1.81
CA ARG A 71 -6.69 13.81 2.25
C ARG A 71 -6.77 13.63 3.75
N ARG A 72 -7.54 14.49 4.40
CA ARG A 72 -7.79 14.37 5.83
C ARG A 72 -9.28 14.31 6.15
N TRP A 73 -9.59 13.57 7.17
CA TRP A 73 -10.92 13.51 7.78
C TRP A 73 -10.78 13.84 9.26
N LEU A 74 -11.59 14.77 9.74
CA LEU A 74 -11.53 15.26 11.11
C LEU A 74 -12.83 14.91 11.85
N PRO A 75 -12.78 14.62 13.16
CA PRO A 75 -13.98 14.44 13.97
C PRO A 75 -14.77 15.75 14.05
N THR A 76 -16.09 15.67 14.02
CA THR A 76 -16.95 16.85 14.06
C THR A 76 -17.12 17.35 15.50
N GLY A 77 -16.96 18.66 15.71
CA GLY A 77 -17.30 19.34 16.96
C GLY A 77 -16.40 19.03 18.16
N ARG A 78 -15.25 18.40 17.96
CA ARG A 78 -14.28 18.09 19.02
C ARG A 78 -12.85 17.96 18.49
N GLU A 79 -11.89 18.21 19.37
CA GLU A 79 -10.48 17.94 19.06
C GLU A 79 -10.23 16.43 18.94
N PRO A 80 -9.33 16.01 18.05
CA PRO A 80 -9.02 14.61 17.88
C PRO A 80 -8.32 14.02 19.12
N GLN A 81 -8.78 12.81 19.54
CA GLN A 81 -8.18 12.08 20.66
C GLN A 81 -6.88 11.37 20.25
N ALA A 82 -6.73 11.05 18.96
CA ALA A 82 -5.51 10.55 18.34
C ALA A 82 -5.54 10.87 16.85
N ILE A 83 -4.38 10.83 16.21
CA ILE A 83 -4.22 11.09 14.79
C ILE A 83 -3.72 9.81 14.12
N ILE A 84 -4.36 9.42 13.05
CA ILE A 84 -3.92 8.34 12.19
C ILE A 84 -3.25 8.93 10.95
N LEU A 85 -1.95 8.65 10.75
CA LEU A 85 -1.31 8.79 9.45
C LEU A 85 -1.45 7.44 8.72
N ALA A 86 -2.19 7.43 7.61
CA ALA A 86 -2.66 6.22 6.96
C ALA A 86 -2.01 6.04 5.58
N LEU A 87 -1.21 4.96 5.41
CA LEU A 87 -0.49 4.65 4.18
C LEU A 87 -1.20 3.57 3.38
N HIS A 88 -1.50 3.85 2.11
CA HIS A 88 -2.21 2.97 1.19
C HIS A 88 -1.34 1.82 0.65
N GLY A 89 -1.97 0.83 0.03
CA GLY A 89 -1.33 -0.30 -0.65
C GLY A 89 -0.66 0.05 -1.99
N PHE A 90 0.00 -0.94 -2.58
CA PHE A 90 0.66 -0.81 -3.88
C PHE A 90 -0.34 -0.47 -4.99
N ASN A 91 0.03 0.45 -5.88
CA ASN A 91 -0.80 0.96 -6.98
C ASN A 91 -2.10 1.67 -6.58
N ASP A 92 -2.38 1.83 -5.29
CA ASP A 92 -3.54 2.52 -4.75
C ASP A 92 -3.23 4.02 -4.51
N SER A 93 -4.09 4.72 -3.82
CA SER A 93 -3.98 6.13 -3.50
C SER A 93 -4.54 6.44 -2.10
N ARG A 94 -4.47 7.70 -1.68
CA ARG A 94 -5.12 8.20 -0.45
C ARG A 94 -6.60 7.85 -0.35
N ASP A 95 -7.28 7.58 -1.48
CA ASP A 95 -8.71 7.25 -1.54
C ASP A 95 -9.03 5.85 -0.97
N ALA A 96 -8.00 4.99 -0.77
CA ALA A 96 -8.11 3.74 -0.02
C ALA A 96 -8.73 3.92 1.36
N TRP A 97 -8.49 5.05 1.98
CA TRP A 97 -8.87 5.35 3.36
C TRP A 97 -10.23 5.99 3.54
N GLU A 98 -10.94 6.30 2.47
CA GLU A 98 -12.25 6.96 2.57
C GLU A 98 -13.28 6.17 3.37
N ILE A 99 -13.37 4.85 3.12
CA ILE A 99 -14.31 3.98 3.86
C ILE A 99 -13.87 3.81 5.33
N PRO A 100 -12.61 3.45 5.64
CA PRO A 100 -12.15 3.32 7.03
C PRO A 100 -12.21 4.64 7.82
N ALA A 101 -11.85 5.76 7.19
CA ALA A 101 -11.78 7.06 7.86
C ALA A 101 -13.11 7.48 8.50
N ALA A 102 -14.24 7.17 7.86
CA ALA A 102 -15.55 7.48 8.42
C ALA A 102 -15.80 6.81 9.79
N ASN A 103 -15.28 5.59 9.98
CA ASN A 103 -15.39 4.88 11.26
C ASN A 103 -14.45 5.46 12.32
N PHE A 104 -13.21 5.79 11.95
CA PHE A 104 -12.23 6.38 12.85
C PHE A 104 -12.63 7.79 13.29
N THR A 105 -13.15 8.62 12.39
CA THR A 105 -13.61 9.97 12.75
C THR A 105 -14.86 9.95 13.63
N ALA A 106 -15.78 9.03 13.39
CA ALA A 106 -16.93 8.82 14.29
C ALA A 106 -16.47 8.43 15.71
N ALA A 107 -15.36 7.71 15.84
CA ALA A 107 -14.73 7.38 17.13
C ALA A 107 -13.91 8.54 17.72
N GLY A 108 -13.76 9.67 17.03
CA GLY A 108 -13.04 10.86 17.51
C GLY A 108 -11.58 10.93 17.14
N LEU A 109 -11.14 10.19 16.14
CA LEU A 109 -9.78 10.24 15.64
C LEU A 109 -9.73 11.08 14.36
N ALA A 110 -8.61 11.78 14.14
CA ALA A 110 -8.33 12.39 12.83
C ALA A 110 -7.59 11.38 11.96
N VAL A 111 -7.87 11.39 10.64
CA VAL A 111 -7.16 10.53 9.67
C VAL A 111 -6.52 11.43 8.61
N TYR A 112 -5.24 11.22 8.35
CA TYR A 112 -4.45 11.83 7.30
C TYR A 112 -3.90 10.76 6.38
N ALA A 113 -4.27 10.78 5.12
CA ALA A 113 -3.84 9.80 4.13
C ALA A 113 -3.11 10.51 2.98
N PRO A 114 -1.76 10.49 2.93
CA PRO A 114 -1.01 10.98 1.79
C PRO A 114 -1.02 9.98 0.64
N ASP A 115 -0.94 10.48 -0.59
CA ASP A 115 -0.43 9.69 -1.70
C ASP A 115 1.06 9.47 -1.50
N GLN A 116 1.50 8.24 -1.40
CA GLN A 116 2.92 7.93 -1.28
C GLN A 116 3.63 8.25 -2.59
N ARG A 117 4.89 8.72 -2.53
CA ARG A 117 5.70 9.04 -3.72
C ARG A 117 5.66 7.89 -4.73
N GLY A 118 5.45 8.22 -6.00
CA GLY A 118 5.27 7.24 -7.07
C GLY A 118 3.85 6.73 -7.26
N PHE A 119 2.89 7.11 -6.39
CA PHE A 119 1.50 6.64 -6.43
C PHE A 119 0.51 7.80 -6.37
N GLY A 120 -0.76 7.50 -6.69
CA GLY A 120 -1.84 8.47 -6.63
C GLY A 120 -1.56 9.72 -7.47
N ALA A 121 -1.64 10.90 -6.87
CA ALA A 121 -1.26 12.20 -7.45
C ALA A 121 0.12 12.70 -6.98
N ALA A 122 0.87 11.87 -6.24
CA ALA A 122 2.21 12.23 -5.82
C ALA A 122 3.19 12.28 -7.00
N PRO A 123 4.35 12.97 -6.86
CA PRO A 123 5.38 13.03 -7.89
C PRO A 123 5.88 11.65 -8.30
N GLU A 124 6.42 11.57 -9.53
CA GLU A 124 7.06 10.37 -10.07
C GLU A 124 6.10 9.16 -10.22
N ARG A 125 4.82 9.44 -10.44
CA ARG A 125 3.78 8.41 -10.55
C ARG A 125 4.17 7.28 -11.50
N GLY A 126 4.09 6.04 -10.99
CA GLY A 126 4.47 4.82 -11.69
C GLY A 126 5.97 4.49 -11.64
N LEU A 127 6.80 5.34 -11.01
CA LEU A 127 8.19 5.05 -10.69
C LEU A 127 8.32 4.55 -9.25
N TRP A 128 9.34 3.74 -9.01
CA TRP A 128 9.64 3.23 -7.68
C TRP A 128 10.65 4.15 -6.98
N PRO A 129 10.28 4.78 -5.84
CA PRO A 129 11.17 5.75 -5.17
C PRO A 129 12.25 5.11 -4.30
N GLY A 130 12.15 3.80 -4.03
CA GLY A 130 13.04 3.09 -3.12
C GLY A 130 12.50 2.99 -1.69
N VAL A 131 12.90 1.91 -0.99
CA VAL A 131 12.43 1.59 0.37
C VAL A 131 12.74 2.70 1.36
N GLN A 132 14.00 3.18 1.34
CA GLN A 132 14.44 4.25 2.26
C GLN A 132 13.68 5.56 2.03
N ARG A 133 13.41 5.91 0.76
CA ARG A 133 12.69 7.14 0.45
C ARG A 133 11.23 7.06 0.91
N LEU A 134 10.55 5.94 0.71
CA LEU A 134 9.18 5.73 1.22
C LEU A 134 9.12 5.83 2.75
N ALA A 135 10.07 5.21 3.46
CA ALA A 135 10.15 5.29 4.91
C ALA A 135 10.44 6.73 5.39
N ALA A 136 11.34 7.45 4.71
CA ALA A 136 11.64 8.85 5.02
C ALA A 136 10.43 9.76 4.77
N ASP A 137 9.73 9.60 3.65
CA ASP A 137 8.50 10.35 3.33
C ASP A 137 7.40 10.09 4.39
N ALA A 138 7.27 8.85 4.85
CA ALA A 138 6.34 8.51 5.93
C ALA A 138 6.72 9.18 7.26
N SER A 139 8.01 9.23 7.60
CA SER A 139 8.52 9.94 8.78
C SER A 139 8.28 11.45 8.69
N GLU A 140 8.57 12.05 7.54
CA GLU A 140 8.36 13.48 7.31
C GLU A 140 6.86 13.83 7.35
N SER A 141 5.99 12.97 6.78
CA SER A 141 4.53 13.12 6.88
C SER A 141 4.06 13.05 8.33
N ALA A 142 4.62 12.12 9.13
CA ALA A 142 4.33 12.01 10.55
C ALA A 142 4.74 13.28 11.32
N TRP A 143 5.88 13.86 10.99
CA TRP A 143 6.32 15.13 11.55
C TRP A 143 5.35 16.27 11.21
N HIS A 144 4.90 16.40 9.97
CA HIS A 144 3.93 17.41 9.55
C HIS A 144 2.60 17.27 10.31
N VAL A 145 2.09 16.04 10.46
CA VAL A 145 0.84 15.79 11.17
C VAL A 145 0.96 16.13 12.66
N ARG A 146 2.10 15.80 13.30
CA ARG A 146 2.37 16.19 14.70
C ARG A 146 2.46 17.71 14.87
N ALA A 147 3.05 18.42 13.91
CA ALA A 147 3.13 19.87 13.94
C ALA A 147 1.74 20.53 13.84
N LEU A 148 0.79 19.92 13.12
CA LEU A 148 -0.58 20.35 13.03
C LEU A 148 -1.39 20.08 14.31
N HIS A 149 -0.99 19.10 15.12
CA HIS A 149 -1.70 18.65 16.31
C HIS A 149 -0.72 18.36 17.48
N PRO A 150 -0.14 19.42 18.07
CA PRO A 150 0.83 19.25 19.15
C PRO A 150 0.24 18.50 20.35
N GLY A 151 0.96 17.50 20.86
CA GLY A 151 0.55 16.73 22.06
C GLY A 151 -0.51 15.65 21.80
N VAL A 152 -1.08 15.55 20.61
CA VAL A 152 -2.06 14.51 20.29
C VAL A 152 -1.33 13.20 19.91
N PRO A 153 -1.73 12.04 20.47
CA PRO A 153 -1.11 10.74 20.19
C PRO A 153 -1.13 10.41 18.68
N LEU A 154 0.00 9.92 18.15
CA LEU A 154 0.15 9.54 16.76
C LEU A 154 0.04 8.02 16.58
N VAL A 155 -0.75 7.62 15.60
CA VAL A 155 -0.90 6.26 15.10
C VAL A 155 -0.44 6.22 13.64
N LEU A 156 0.46 5.32 13.33
CA LEU A 156 0.88 5.01 11.95
C LEU A 156 0.12 3.76 11.52
N MET A 157 -0.76 3.91 10.54
CA MET A 157 -1.58 2.80 10.04
C MET A 157 -1.24 2.55 8.58
N GLY A 158 -0.96 1.30 8.20
CA GLY A 158 -0.59 0.96 6.83
C GLY A 158 -1.24 -0.32 6.36
N GLU A 159 -1.79 -0.30 5.14
CA GLU A 159 -2.35 -1.45 4.47
C GLU A 159 -1.36 -1.98 3.42
N SER A 160 -1.12 -3.30 3.40
CA SER A 160 -0.31 -3.95 2.38
C SER A 160 1.10 -3.32 2.23
N MET A 161 1.43 -2.72 1.08
CA MET A 161 2.68 -1.97 0.88
C MET A 161 2.89 -0.90 1.97
N GLY A 162 1.85 -0.15 2.32
CA GLY A 162 1.92 0.85 3.40
C GLY A 162 2.31 0.23 4.74
N GLY A 163 1.83 -0.98 5.04
CA GLY A 163 2.24 -1.76 6.21
C GLY A 163 3.72 -2.13 6.18
N ALA A 164 4.23 -2.59 5.02
CA ALA A 164 5.65 -2.92 4.85
C ALA A 164 6.55 -1.67 4.98
N VAL A 165 6.14 -0.53 4.43
CA VAL A 165 6.85 0.76 4.62
C VAL A 165 6.94 1.12 6.10
N LEU A 166 5.85 0.95 6.85
CA LEU A 166 5.83 1.23 8.28
C LEU A 166 6.68 0.24 9.10
N MET A 167 6.81 -1.02 8.69
CA MET A 167 7.76 -1.96 9.32
C MET A 167 9.20 -1.47 9.14
N CYS A 168 9.57 -1.08 7.90
CA CYS A 168 10.90 -0.52 7.62
C CYS A 168 11.13 0.81 8.36
N LEU A 169 10.12 1.66 8.49
CA LEU A 169 10.20 2.90 9.26
C LEU A 169 10.41 2.63 10.74
N ALA A 170 9.62 1.73 11.35
CA ALA A 170 9.66 1.43 12.78
C ALA A 170 11.00 0.88 13.26
N THR A 171 11.75 0.25 12.36
CA THR A 171 13.07 -0.36 12.64
C THR A 171 14.23 0.46 12.09
N GLY A 172 13.93 1.55 11.39
CA GLY A 172 14.91 2.44 10.78
C GLY A 172 15.26 3.65 11.65
N PRO A 173 16.24 4.47 11.19
CA PRO A 173 16.73 5.62 11.95
C PRO A 173 15.73 6.78 12.03
N TRP A 174 14.66 6.76 11.26
CA TRP A 174 13.65 7.83 11.21
C TRP A 174 12.36 7.47 11.93
N ALA A 175 12.37 6.41 12.75
CA ALA A 175 11.19 5.98 13.50
C ALA A 175 10.66 7.10 14.40
N PRO A 176 9.40 7.52 14.28
CA PRO A 176 8.81 8.52 15.16
C PRO A 176 8.74 7.99 16.60
N ILE A 177 9.23 8.80 17.53
CA ILE A 177 9.16 8.49 18.97
C ILE A 177 7.68 8.44 19.42
N ASP A 178 7.34 7.50 20.30
CA ASP A 178 6.00 7.35 20.88
C ASP A 178 4.85 7.14 19.90
N ALA A 179 5.13 6.71 18.68
CA ALA A 179 4.10 6.30 17.74
C ALA A 179 3.63 4.87 18.01
N ARG A 180 2.34 4.63 17.78
CA ARG A 180 1.76 3.28 17.73
C ARG A 180 1.54 2.87 16.29
N TYR A 181 1.64 1.58 16.01
CA TYR A 181 1.55 1.06 14.65
C TYR A 181 0.35 0.11 14.52
N VAL A 182 -0.44 0.27 13.46
CA VAL A 182 -1.48 -0.68 13.06
C VAL A 182 -1.18 -1.13 11.63
N LEU A 183 -0.81 -2.39 11.48
CA LEU A 183 -0.33 -2.96 10.23
C LEU A 183 -1.36 -3.97 9.71
N VAL A 184 -1.98 -3.62 8.58
CA VAL A 184 -3.12 -4.34 8.00
C VAL A 184 -2.64 -5.15 6.80
N SER A 185 -2.63 -6.47 6.91
CA SER A 185 -2.12 -7.37 5.87
C SER A 185 -0.81 -6.89 5.24
N PRO A 186 0.23 -6.56 6.05
CA PRO A 186 1.46 -5.96 5.53
C PRO A 186 2.09 -6.84 4.45
N ALA A 187 2.62 -6.19 3.40
CA ALA A 187 3.25 -6.89 2.28
C ALA A 187 4.61 -7.45 2.71
N VAL A 188 4.63 -8.74 3.04
CA VAL A 188 5.82 -9.46 3.56
C VAL A 188 6.17 -10.70 2.75
N TRP A 189 5.64 -10.81 1.54
CA TRP A 189 5.94 -11.92 0.64
C TRP A 189 7.26 -11.69 -0.09
N GLY A 190 8.36 -12.06 0.56
CA GLY A 190 9.70 -11.88 0.05
C GLY A 190 10.13 -12.90 -1.02
N ARG A 191 11.36 -12.71 -1.56
CA ARG A 191 11.95 -13.57 -2.60
C ARG A 191 12.08 -15.03 -2.20
N ALA A 192 12.24 -15.32 -0.91
CA ALA A 192 12.39 -16.69 -0.41
C ALA A 192 11.17 -17.55 -0.76
N GLU A 193 9.98 -16.98 -0.73
CA GLU A 193 8.71 -17.65 -1.04
C GLU A 193 8.38 -17.67 -2.55
N MET A 194 9.12 -16.92 -3.36
CA MET A 194 8.92 -16.90 -4.82
C MET A 194 9.60 -18.10 -5.47
N ASN A 195 8.90 -18.77 -6.39
CA ASN A 195 9.57 -19.80 -7.19
C ASN A 195 10.71 -19.20 -8.05
N VAL A 196 11.72 -20.02 -8.33
CA VAL A 196 12.96 -19.59 -9.02
C VAL A 196 12.67 -18.96 -10.38
N LEU A 197 11.69 -19.49 -11.14
CA LEU A 197 11.35 -18.98 -12.46
C LEU A 197 10.77 -17.57 -12.39
N LEU A 198 9.79 -17.33 -11.50
CA LEU A 198 9.19 -16.02 -11.30
C LEU A 198 10.22 -14.98 -10.83
N ARG A 199 11.07 -15.38 -9.87
CA ARG A 199 12.14 -14.51 -9.35
C ARG A 199 13.14 -14.14 -10.45
N SER A 200 13.61 -15.12 -11.24
CA SER A 200 14.55 -14.89 -12.33
C SER A 200 13.94 -14.06 -13.44
N SER A 201 12.67 -14.33 -13.83
CA SER A 201 11.96 -13.57 -14.86
C SER A 201 11.78 -12.11 -14.45
N LEU A 202 11.42 -11.86 -13.20
CA LEU A 202 11.30 -10.49 -12.68
C LEU A 202 12.66 -9.79 -12.66
N TRP A 203 13.73 -10.47 -12.24
CA TRP A 203 15.08 -9.91 -12.22
C TRP A 203 15.55 -9.54 -13.64
N VAL A 204 15.45 -10.48 -14.59
CA VAL A 204 15.84 -10.27 -15.99
C VAL A 204 15.00 -9.14 -16.60
N GLY A 205 13.69 -9.22 -16.49
CA GLY A 205 12.78 -8.23 -17.06
C GLY A 205 13.00 -6.82 -16.48
N ALA A 206 13.15 -6.69 -15.17
CA ALA A 206 13.41 -5.41 -14.52
C ALA A 206 14.82 -4.85 -14.83
N THR A 207 15.76 -5.72 -15.22
CA THR A 207 17.11 -5.29 -15.62
C THR A 207 17.16 -4.84 -17.08
N LEU A 208 16.54 -5.61 -17.99
CA LEU A 208 16.59 -5.34 -19.42
C LEU A 208 15.53 -4.36 -19.90
N ALA A 209 14.37 -4.35 -19.26
CA ALA A 209 13.23 -3.52 -19.64
C ALA A 209 12.53 -2.90 -18.43
N PRO A 210 13.22 -2.10 -17.58
CA PRO A 210 12.69 -1.58 -16.32
C PRO A 210 11.42 -0.75 -16.50
N GLY A 211 11.29 -0.05 -17.62
CA GLY A 211 10.14 0.78 -17.97
C GLY A 211 8.95 0.01 -18.56
N LEU A 212 9.10 -1.29 -18.88
CA LEU A 212 8.00 -2.08 -19.41
C LEU A 212 6.90 -2.17 -18.38
N ALA A 213 5.72 -1.70 -18.73
CA ALA A 213 4.55 -1.73 -17.87
C ALA A 213 3.67 -2.94 -18.23
N LEU A 214 3.35 -3.74 -17.23
CA LEU A 214 2.42 -4.84 -17.32
C LEU A 214 1.05 -4.37 -16.83
N SER A 215 0.06 -4.35 -17.70
CA SER A 215 -1.33 -4.24 -17.29
C SER A 215 -1.74 -5.58 -16.68
N GLY A 216 -2.47 -5.53 -15.56
CA GLY A 216 -2.84 -6.72 -14.82
C GLY A 216 -3.41 -7.80 -15.75
N ALA A 217 -2.63 -8.85 -15.95
CA ALA A 217 -3.15 -10.10 -16.49
C ALA A 217 -4.24 -10.61 -15.54
N PRO A 218 -5.16 -11.46 -16.00
CA PRO A 218 -6.30 -11.92 -15.22
C PRO A 218 -5.87 -12.92 -14.13
N VAL A 219 -5.04 -12.48 -13.21
CA VAL A 219 -4.89 -13.18 -11.94
C VAL A 219 -6.18 -12.88 -11.19
N ARG A 220 -7.06 -13.86 -11.12
CA ARG A 220 -8.33 -13.75 -10.37
C ARG A 220 -8.00 -13.83 -8.88
N VAL A 221 -7.63 -12.69 -8.30
CA VAL A 221 -7.39 -12.54 -6.87
C VAL A 221 -8.57 -11.79 -6.28
N THR A 222 -9.14 -12.32 -5.21
CA THR A 222 -10.23 -11.68 -4.49
C THR A 222 -9.63 -10.84 -3.36
N ALA A 223 -9.47 -9.55 -3.59
CA ALA A 223 -8.89 -8.64 -2.59
C ALA A 223 -9.88 -8.22 -1.50
N SER A 224 -11.21 -8.33 -1.74
CA SER A 224 -12.27 -7.95 -0.81
C SER A 224 -13.58 -8.65 -1.18
N ASP A 225 -14.48 -8.85 -0.22
CA ASP A 225 -15.87 -9.27 -0.45
C ASP A 225 -16.81 -8.08 -0.73
N ASN A 226 -16.32 -6.85 -0.64
CA ASN A 226 -17.07 -5.64 -0.92
C ASN A 226 -16.96 -5.25 -2.40
N LEU A 227 -17.89 -5.74 -3.21
CA LEU A 227 -17.92 -5.48 -4.65
C LEU A 227 -17.88 -3.96 -4.97
N SER A 228 -18.58 -3.14 -4.20
CA SER A 228 -18.61 -1.69 -4.40
C SER A 228 -17.22 -1.07 -4.22
N ALA A 229 -16.45 -1.53 -3.23
CA ALA A 229 -15.07 -1.09 -3.01
C ALA A 229 -14.16 -1.53 -4.16
N LEU A 230 -14.32 -2.77 -4.65
CA LEU A 230 -13.53 -3.29 -5.79
C LEU A 230 -13.84 -2.55 -7.10
N VAL A 231 -15.11 -2.31 -7.40
CA VAL A 231 -15.52 -1.52 -8.60
C VAL A 231 -14.95 -0.10 -8.52
N ARG A 232 -14.99 0.50 -7.34
CA ARG A 232 -14.44 1.83 -7.13
C ARG A 232 -12.92 1.85 -7.36
N LEU A 233 -12.17 0.92 -6.73
CA LEU A 233 -10.73 0.77 -6.92
C LEU A 233 -10.36 0.58 -8.40
N SER A 234 -11.11 -0.25 -9.13
CA SER A 234 -10.87 -0.53 -10.55
C SER A 234 -11.17 0.64 -11.49
N ARG A 235 -11.97 1.63 -11.05
CA ARG A 235 -12.35 2.80 -11.84
C ARG A 235 -11.66 4.09 -11.37
N ASP A 236 -10.94 4.03 -10.28
CA ASP A 236 -10.26 5.19 -9.73
C ASP A 236 -9.09 5.59 -10.65
N PRO A 237 -9.10 6.80 -11.22
CA PRO A 237 -8.00 7.29 -12.07
C PRO A 237 -6.69 7.47 -11.30
N MET A 238 -6.74 7.48 -9.96
CA MET A 238 -5.56 7.55 -9.11
C MET A 238 -4.89 6.18 -8.95
N THR A 239 -5.61 5.09 -9.17
CA THR A 239 -5.07 3.72 -9.17
C THR A 239 -4.16 3.51 -10.39
N ILE A 240 -3.03 2.85 -10.21
CA ILE A 240 -2.10 2.50 -11.29
C ILE A 240 -2.51 1.13 -11.85
N HIS A 241 -3.02 1.11 -13.09
CA HIS A 241 -3.48 -0.12 -13.75
C HIS A 241 -2.41 -0.81 -14.59
N ALA A 242 -1.30 -0.15 -14.87
CA ALA A 242 -0.16 -0.70 -15.59
C ALA A 242 1.13 -0.48 -14.79
N THR A 243 1.71 -1.56 -14.28
CA THR A 243 2.83 -1.52 -13.34
C THR A 243 4.15 -1.79 -14.04
N ARG A 244 5.13 -0.92 -13.88
CA ARG A 244 6.48 -1.11 -14.43
C ARG A 244 7.21 -2.25 -13.73
N LEU A 245 8.01 -2.99 -14.49
CA LEU A 245 8.83 -4.08 -13.95
C LEU A 245 9.79 -3.60 -12.85
N ALA A 246 10.35 -2.39 -12.99
CA ALA A 246 11.17 -1.78 -11.94
C ALA A 246 10.38 -1.57 -10.64
N SER A 247 9.11 -1.17 -10.73
CA SER A 247 8.25 -0.96 -9.55
C SER A 247 7.82 -2.27 -8.90
N LEU A 248 7.58 -3.33 -9.69
CA LEU A 248 7.34 -4.68 -9.16
C LEU A 248 8.57 -5.22 -8.42
N ARG A 249 9.78 -5.06 -9.01
CA ARG A 249 11.02 -5.44 -8.34
C ARG A 249 11.22 -4.67 -7.05
N GLY A 250 10.97 -3.35 -7.08
CA GLY A 250 11.09 -2.51 -5.90
C GLY A 250 10.11 -2.89 -4.79
N LEU A 251 8.88 -3.31 -5.14
CA LEU A 251 7.94 -3.87 -4.16
C LEU A 251 8.49 -5.15 -3.51
N VAL A 252 9.09 -6.04 -4.30
CA VAL A 252 9.73 -7.26 -3.76
C VAL A 252 10.91 -6.90 -2.85
N ASP A 253 11.72 -5.89 -3.21
CA ASP A 253 12.81 -5.39 -2.34
C ASP A 253 12.26 -4.86 -1.00
N LEU A 254 11.13 -4.16 -1.03
CA LEU A 254 10.45 -3.69 0.17
C LEU A 254 9.94 -4.85 1.03
N MET A 255 9.30 -5.86 0.41
CA MET A 255 8.78 -7.03 1.12
C MET A 255 9.88 -7.81 1.82
N ASP A 256 11.03 -8.03 1.16
CA ASP A 256 12.20 -8.65 1.77
C ASP A 256 12.72 -7.83 2.96
N THR A 257 12.81 -6.50 2.79
CA THR A 257 13.30 -5.60 3.85
C THR A 257 12.35 -5.60 5.04
N ALA A 258 11.04 -5.54 4.80
CA ALA A 258 10.03 -5.57 5.86
C ALA A 258 10.05 -6.90 6.63
N LEU A 259 10.15 -8.03 5.92
CA LEU A 259 10.26 -9.35 6.56
C LEU A 259 11.54 -9.45 7.42
N ALA A 260 12.69 -9.03 6.88
CA ALA A 260 13.96 -9.04 7.61
C ALA A 260 13.93 -8.12 8.85
N SER A 261 13.14 -7.06 8.83
CA SER A 261 13.01 -6.12 9.94
C SER A 261 12.08 -6.60 11.06
N ALA A 262 11.30 -7.65 10.84
CA ALA A 262 10.28 -8.11 11.79
C ALA A 262 10.85 -8.39 13.18
N SER A 263 12.00 -9.04 13.31
CA SER A 263 12.65 -9.36 14.58
C SER A 263 13.15 -8.13 15.37
N LEU A 264 13.31 -7.00 14.67
CA LEU A 264 13.77 -5.72 15.24
C LEU A 264 12.61 -4.79 15.62
N PHE A 265 11.36 -5.19 15.37
CA PHE A 265 10.20 -4.35 15.60
C PHE A 265 9.92 -4.22 17.10
N ALA A 266 10.23 -3.07 17.70
CA ALA A 266 10.13 -2.84 19.16
C ALA A 266 8.99 -1.88 19.56
N ALA A 267 8.38 -1.19 18.61
CA ALA A 267 7.30 -0.24 18.87
C ALA A 267 5.98 -0.96 19.25
N PRO A 268 5.04 -0.28 19.96
CA PRO A 268 3.71 -0.83 20.15
C PRO A 268 3.01 -1.06 18.81
N GLY A 269 2.63 -2.31 18.51
CA GLY A 269 2.12 -2.70 17.20
C GLY A 269 0.93 -3.66 17.27
N LEU A 270 -0.08 -3.40 16.46
CA LEU A 270 -1.18 -4.31 16.17
C LEU A 270 -1.07 -4.78 14.71
N PHE A 271 -0.94 -6.08 14.51
CA PHE A 271 -0.81 -6.72 13.20
C PHE A 271 -2.08 -7.49 12.89
N LEU A 272 -2.80 -7.08 11.84
CA LEU A 272 -4.05 -7.69 11.40
C LEU A 272 -3.82 -8.50 10.14
N TYR A 273 -4.45 -9.68 10.05
CA TYR A 273 -4.37 -10.53 8.86
C TYR A 273 -5.69 -11.27 8.60
N GLY A 274 -6.11 -11.25 7.33
CA GLY A 274 -7.31 -11.92 6.84
C GLY A 274 -7.04 -13.36 6.40
N GLY A 275 -7.84 -14.32 6.86
CA GLY A 275 -7.69 -15.72 6.51
C GLY A 275 -8.02 -16.04 5.05
N ARG A 276 -8.71 -15.14 4.35
CA ARG A 276 -9.02 -15.20 2.91
C ARG A 276 -8.16 -14.27 2.07
N ASP A 277 -7.06 -13.78 2.63
CA ASP A 277 -6.07 -13.02 1.87
C ASP A 277 -5.40 -13.90 0.81
N GLU A 278 -5.58 -13.53 -0.47
CA GLU A 278 -4.97 -14.20 -1.63
C GLU A 278 -3.77 -13.43 -2.18
N LEU A 279 -3.43 -12.27 -1.60
CA LEU A 279 -2.31 -11.41 -2.04
C LEU A 279 -1.04 -11.63 -1.23
N VAL A 280 -1.19 -11.76 0.10
CA VAL A 280 -0.07 -12.11 0.99
C VAL A 280 -0.23 -13.58 1.40
N PRO A 281 0.70 -14.46 1.01
CA PRO A 281 0.63 -15.88 1.37
C PRO A 281 0.62 -16.12 2.87
N LYS A 282 -0.17 -17.09 3.30
CA LYS A 282 -0.30 -17.46 4.73
C LYS A 282 1.04 -17.89 5.34
N ALA A 283 1.92 -18.53 4.57
CA ALA A 283 3.24 -18.92 5.03
C ALA A 283 4.09 -17.69 5.36
N ALA A 284 4.21 -16.75 4.42
CA ALA A 284 4.97 -15.51 4.62
C ALA A 284 4.47 -14.70 5.83
N MET A 285 3.15 -14.61 6.01
CA MET A 285 2.58 -13.93 7.18
C MET A 285 2.90 -14.65 8.48
N ALA A 286 2.83 -15.99 8.51
CA ALA A 286 3.16 -16.77 9.68
C ALA A 286 4.65 -16.61 10.05
N ASP A 287 5.55 -16.64 9.07
CA ASP A 287 6.98 -16.46 9.27
C ASP A 287 7.31 -15.07 9.80
N MET A 288 6.67 -14.04 9.24
CA MET A 288 6.80 -12.69 9.79
C MET A 288 6.30 -12.61 11.22
N TRP A 289 5.13 -13.19 11.54
CA TRP A 289 4.57 -13.16 12.90
C TRP A 289 5.43 -13.94 13.90
N ARG A 290 6.08 -15.04 13.52
CA ARG A 290 7.04 -15.77 14.37
C ARG A 290 8.31 -14.96 14.61
N ALA A 291 8.76 -14.21 13.61
CA ALA A 291 9.94 -13.35 13.72
C ALA A 291 9.71 -12.12 14.62
N LEU A 292 8.46 -11.66 14.80
CA LEU A 292 8.15 -10.54 15.69
C LEU A 292 8.50 -10.88 17.15
N PRO A 293 9.08 -9.93 17.92
CA PRO A 293 9.36 -10.12 19.33
C PRO A 293 8.11 -10.54 20.13
N ASP A 294 8.32 -11.46 21.08
CA ASP A 294 7.26 -11.89 22.01
C ASP A 294 7.19 -10.91 23.18
N THR A 295 6.42 -9.86 23.01
CA THR A 295 6.22 -8.81 24.02
C THR A 295 4.75 -8.40 24.10
N PRO A 296 4.26 -7.94 25.27
CA PRO A 296 2.88 -7.43 25.39
C PRO A 296 2.59 -6.20 24.52
N ARG A 297 3.63 -5.56 23.97
CA ARG A 297 3.50 -4.41 23.10
C ARG A 297 3.07 -4.77 21.68
N ILE A 298 3.27 -6.05 21.27
CA ILE A 298 2.96 -6.54 19.94
C ILE A 298 1.75 -7.47 20.02
N ARG A 299 0.69 -7.08 19.33
CA ARG A 299 -0.55 -7.86 19.22
C ARG A 299 -0.72 -8.36 17.79
N ARG A 300 -0.98 -9.65 17.64
CA ARG A 300 -1.36 -10.28 16.39
C ARG A 300 -2.86 -10.53 16.40
N ALA A 301 -3.54 -10.33 15.27
CA ALA A 301 -4.99 -10.50 15.16
C ALA A 301 -5.33 -11.20 13.84
N TYR A 302 -5.95 -12.39 13.91
CA TYR A 302 -6.33 -13.20 12.76
C TYR A 302 -7.85 -13.21 12.57
N TYR A 303 -8.28 -12.91 11.34
CA TYR A 303 -9.68 -12.82 10.95
C TYR A 303 -9.98 -13.87 9.87
N PRO A 304 -10.51 -15.06 10.22
CA PRO A 304 -10.65 -16.20 9.30
C PRO A 304 -11.44 -15.92 8.02
N ASN A 305 -12.38 -14.97 8.10
CA ASN A 305 -13.31 -14.66 7.02
C ASN A 305 -13.02 -13.38 6.25
N ASP A 306 -12.00 -12.60 6.64
CA ASP A 306 -11.68 -11.33 6.03
C ASP A 306 -10.62 -11.52 4.93
N TYR A 307 -10.64 -10.62 3.94
CA TYR A 307 -9.76 -10.61 2.79
C TYR A 307 -8.58 -9.66 2.99
N HIS A 308 -7.81 -9.40 1.92
CA HIS A 308 -6.66 -8.51 1.96
C HIS A 308 -7.02 -7.07 2.36
N LEU A 309 -8.07 -6.51 1.75
CA LEU A 309 -8.54 -5.15 2.00
C LEU A 309 -9.55 -5.11 3.15
N MET A 310 -9.23 -5.75 4.28
CA MET A 310 -10.16 -6.02 5.38
C MET A 310 -10.82 -4.76 5.97
N LEU A 311 -10.17 -3.60 5.92
CA LEU A 311 -10.78 -2.34 6.37
C LEU A 311 -11.80 -1.78 5.36
N ARG A 312 -11.91 -2.39 4.18
CA ARG A 312 -12.88 -2.07 3.11
C ARG A 312 -13.91 -3.18 2.90
N ASP A 313 -13.73 -4.36 3.54
CA ASP A 313 -14.63 -5.50 3.47
C ASP A 313 -16.05 -5.21 3.98
N VAL A 314 -16.99 -6.07 3.69
CA VAL A 314 -18.35 -5.98 4.24
C VAL A 314 -18.29 -6.02 5.77
N ARG A 315 -17.45 -6.89 6.34
CA ARG A 315 -17.26 -7.08 7.79
C ARG A 315 -16.27 -6.09 8.44
N ARG A 316 -15.78 -5.09 7.74
CA ARG A 316 -14.74 -4.11 8.19
C ARG A 316 -14.95 -3.52 9.59
N ARG A 317 -16.20 -3.51 10.10
CA ARG A 317 -16.47 -3.00 11.46
C ARG A 317 -15.80 -3.82 12.54
N VAL A 318 -15.53 -5.11 12.30
CA VAL A 318 -14.87 -5.99 13.27
C VAL A 318 -13.39 -5.60 13.43
N PRO A 319 -12.53 -5.67 12.38
CA PRO A 319 -11.13 -5.28 12.51
C PRO A 319 -10.93 -3.79 12.87
N ILE A 320 -11.82 -2.89 12.41
CA ILE A 320 -11.78 -1.47 12.83
C ILE A 320 -12.13 -1.34 14.32
N GLY A 321 -13.13 -2.06 14.80
CA GLY A 321 -13.51 -2.07 16.22
C GLY A 321 -12.38 -2.57 17.12
N ASP A 322 -11.69 -3.62 16.71
CA ASP A 322 -10.53 -4.15 17.43
C ASP A 322 -9.36 -3.16 17.43
N ALA A 323 -9.08 -2.51 16.29
CA ALA A 323 -8.06 -1.47 16.21
C ALA A 323 -8.38 -0.30 17.17
N LEU A 324 -9.62 0.16 17.22
CA LEU A 324 -10.07 1.21 18.15
C LEU A 324 -9.96 0.77 19.61
N ALA A 325 -10.33 -0.48 19.94
CA ALA A 325 -10.21 -1.03 21.27
C ALA A 325 -8.75 -1.14 21.70
N TRP A 326 -7.87 -1.63 20.82
CA TRP A 326 -6.43 -1.71 21.08
C TRP A 326 -5.80 -0.32 21.27
N LEU A 327 -6.18 0.67 20.47
CA LEU A 327 -5.68 2.04 20.64
C LEU A 327 -6.06 2.61 22.00
N LYS A 328 -7.22 2.25 22.54
CA LYS A 328 -7.69 2.68 23.87
C LYS A 328 -7.04 1.90 25.00
N ALA A 329 -6.89 0.58 24.87
CA ALA A 329 -6.37 -0.32 25.87
C ALA A 329 -5.47 -1.41 25.25
N PRO A 330 -4.19 -1.11 24.95
CA PRO A 330 -3.32 -1.99 24.17
C PRO A 330 -3.05 -3.36 24.79
N LEU A 331 -3.19 -3.49 26.10
CA LEU A 331 -2.96 -4.74 26.83
C LEU A 331 -4.23 -5.58 27.03
N ALA A 332 -5.42 -5.01 26.78
CA ALA A 332 -6.67 -5.75 26.88
C ALA A 332 -6.85 -6.72 25.69
N PRO A 333 -7.56 -7.85 25.87
CA PRO A 333 -7.96 -8.72 24.76
C PRO A 333 -8.79 -7.95 23.72
N LEU A 334 -8.70 -8.36 22.46
CA LEU A 334 -9.49 -7.76 21.40
C LEU A 334 -10.95 -8.20 21.52
N PRO A 335 -11.92 -7.30 21.32
CA PRO A 335 -13.36 -7.62 21.45
C PRO A 335 -13.84 -8.78 20.59
N SER A 336 -13.25 -8.98 19.40
CA SER A 336 -13.60 -10.08 18.50
C SER A 336 -12.95 -11.42 18.88
N GLY A 337 -11.96 -11.45 19.79
CA GLY A 337 -11.12 -12.61 20.05
C GLY A 337 -10.09 -12.91 18.96
N ALA A 338 -9.86 -11.99 18.01
CA ALA A 338 -8.93 -12.19 16.90
C ALA A 338 -7.48 -12.42 17.34
N ASP A 339 -7.11 -11.94 18.52
CA ASP A 339 -5.79 -12.20 19.12
C ASP A 339 -5.65 -13.65 19.59
N HIS A 340 -6.68 -14.26 20.18
CA HIS A 340 -6.70 -15.69 20.50
C HIS A 340 -6.67 -16.53 19.22
N MET A 341 -7.49 -16.18 18.23
CA MET A 341 -7.48 -16.86 16.93
C MET A 341 -6.11 -16.79 16.24
N ALA A 342 -5.35 -15.71 16.45
CA ALA A 342 -3.99 -15.60 15.91
C ALA A 342 -3.02 -16.63 16.53
N LEU A 343 -3.11 -16.87 17.85
CA LEU A 343 -2.28 -17.86 18.54
C LEU A 343 -2.62 -19.28 18.05
N GLU A 344 -3.91 -19.61 17.98
CA GLU A 344 -4.38 -20.90 17.47
C GLU A 344 -3.96 -21.12 16.02
N TRP A 345 -4.09 -20.09 15.18
CA TRP A 345 -3.70 -20.16 13.78
C TRP A 345 -2.20 -20.40 13.59
N LEU A 346 -1.33 -19.79 14.41
CA LEU A 346 0.12 -20.05 14.38
C LEU A 346 0.46 -21.46 14.86
N ALA A 347 -0.14 -21.90 15.98
CA ALA A 347 0.10 -23.24 16.53
C ALA A 347 -0.29 -24.37 15.55
N ASN A 348 -1.43 -24.24 14.87
CA ASN A 348 -1.89 -25.20 13.87
C ASN A 348 -1.04 -25.26 12.58
N ARG A 349 -0.03 -24.39 12.44
CA ARG A 349 0.91 -24.39 11.33
C ARG A 349 2.29 -24.95 11.70
N GLU A 350 2.45 -25.34 12.94
CA GLU A 350 3.64 -26.02 13.47
C GLU A 350 3.44 -27.55 13.54
N ALA A 351 2.18 -27.99 13.53
CA ALA A 351 1.78 -29.40 13.48
C ALA A 351 1.66 -29.91 12.03
#